data_106bcad8f0c7ecd6204c4409ed3be4e6
#
_entry.id   106bcad8f0c7ecd6204c4409ed3be4e6
#
_cell.length_a   1.000
_cell.length_b   1.000
_cell.length_c   1.000
_cell.angle_alpha   90.00
_cell.angle_beta   90.00
_cell.angle_gamma   90.00
#
_symmetry.space_group_name_H-M   'P 1'
#
loop_
_entity.id
_entity.type
_entity.pdbx_description
1 polymer ?
#
loop_
_entity_poly.entity_id
_entity_poly.type
_entity_poly.pdbx_seq_one_letter_code
_entity_poly.pdbx_strand_id
1 'polypeptide(L)'
;MTDFTKTTLEPINKSAHKEAQYQRVDNLYDYPGKLISTIDFRKRGVIHPSGRIKEMNEQQGYNIAKVDQRTVYDEQGFPHPRIAFYELIERPKSNETNAAEGQ
;
A
#
# COMPACT_ATOMS: atom_id res chain seq x y z
N MET A 1 20.14 -18.92 -20.66
CA MET A 1 19.80 -18.61 -20.31
C MET A 1 19.43 -18.44 -19.95
N THR A 2 19.42 -18.25 -19.84
CA THR A 2 18.91 -17.89 -19.29
C THR A 2 18.56 -17.75 -18.77
N ASP A 3 18.63 -17.47 -18.53
CA ASP A 3 18.22 -17.16 -17.80
C ASP A 3 18.13 -16.79 -17.49
N PHE A 4 18.32 -16.50 -17.37
CA PHE A 4 18.05 -15.85 -16.76
C PHE A 4 17.53 -15.36 -16.84
N THR A 5 17.71 -15.30 -17.07
CA THR A 5 16.98 -14.72 -16.92
C THR A 5 16.25 -14.73 -16.57
N LYS A 6 16.27 -14.80 -16.39
CA LYS A 6 15.49 -14.68 -15.84
C LYS A 6 15.15 -14.54 -15.07
N THR A 7 15.58 -14.19 -14.89
CA THR A 7 15.14 -13.86 -14.07
C THR A 7 14.89 -13.37 -13.59
N THR A 8 15.19 -13.04 -13.57
CA THR A 8 14.80 -12.39 -13.06
C THR A 8 14.27 -11.93 -12.79
N LEU A 9 14.46 -11.75 -12.81
CA LEU A 9 13.77 -11.24 -12.58
C LEU A 9 13.12 -11.17 -12.12
N GLU A 10 13.26 -11.05 -11.91
CA GLU A 10 12.54 -10.88 -11.48
C GLU A 10 11.85 -10.87 -10.92
N PRO A 11 11.90 -10.93 -10.83
CA PRO A 11 11.11 -10.75 -10.36
C PRO A 11 10.64 -10.56 -9.88
N ILE A 12 10.80 -10.21 -9.55
CA ILE A 12 10.21 -9.87 -9.10
C ILE A 12 9.57 -9.45 -8.70
N ASN A 13 9.70 -8.60 -8.45
CA ASN A 13 9.11 -8.21 -8.04
C ASN A 13 7.93 -7.66 -8.18
N LYS A 14 7.58 -7.52 -8.95
CA LYS A 14 6.43 -7.33 -9.26
C LYS A 14 5.69 -8.23 -8.77
N SER A 15 6.00 -8.51 -7.98
CA SER A 15 5.42 -9.59 -7.44
C SER A 15 4.11 -9.25 -6.81
N ALA A 16 3.26 -10.22 -6.72
CA ALA A 16 2.02 -10.11 -6.02
C ALA A 16 2.18 -10.54 -4.56
N HIS A 17 3.40 -10.80 -4.14
CA HIS A 17 3.63 -11.19 -2.76
C HIS A 17 3.20 -10.08 -1.82
N LYS A 18 2.75 -10.46 -0.65
CA LYS A 18 2.23 -9.49 0.31
C LYS A 18 3.25 -8.45 0.71
N GLU A 19 4.49 -8.86 0.90
CA GLU A 19 5.53 -7.91 1.30
C GLU A 19 5.72 -6.83 0.26
N ALA A 20 5.68 -7.19 -1.00
CA ALA A 20 5.81 -6.21 -2.06
C ALA A 20 4.62 -5.24 -2.05
N GLN A 21 3.44 -5.76 -1.77
CA GLN A 21 2.27 -4.91 -1.71
C GLN A 21 2.29 -4.00 -0.49
N TYR A 22 2.78 -4.47 0.65
CA TYR A 22 2.93 -3.63 1.84
C TYR A 22 3.88 -2.46 1.52
N GLN A 23 4.96 -2.76 0.82
CA GLN A 23 5.91 -1.73 0.46
C GLN A 23 5.28 -0.70 -0.48
N ARG A 24 4.44 -1.14 -1.39
CA ARG A 24 3.74 -0.23 -2.29
C ARG A 24 2.80 0.68 -1.53
N VAL A 25 2.10 0.14 -0.54
CA VAL A 25 1.21 0.95 0.30
C VAL A 25 2.04 2.01 1.03
N ASP A 26 3.12 1.58 1.67
CA ASP A 26 3.97 2.49 2.43
C ASP A 26 4.50 3.62 1.55
N ASN A 27 5.00 3.25 0.38
CA ASN A 27 5.61 4.22 -0.52
C ASN A 27 4.64 5.26 -1.06
N LEU A 28 3.37 4.92 -1.14
CA LEU A 28 2.40 5.87 -1.65
C LEU A 28 2.12 6.99 -0.67
N TYR A 29 2.38 6.78 0.62
CA TYR A 29 2.17 7.81 1.62
C TYR A 29 3.46 8.61 1.80
N ASP A 30 3.69 9.50 0.85
CA ASP A 30 4.93 10.27 0.82
C ASP A 30 4.82 11.64 1.49
N TYR A 31 3.66 11.99 2.02
CA TYR A 31 3.54 13.18 2.86
C TYR A 31 2.35 13.00 3.82
N PRO A 32 2.38 13.69 4.96
CA PRO A 32 1.33 13.54 5.98
C PRO A 32 -0.02 14.03 5.47
N GLY A 33 -1.06 13.33 5.83
CA GLY A 33 -2.42 13.73 5.48
C GLY A 33 -2.87 13.32 4.09
N LYS A 34 -2.00 12.66 3.33
CA LYS A 34 -2.37 12.23 2.00
C LYS A 34 -3.49 11.18 2.07
N LEU A 35 -4.50 11.34 1.24
CA LEU A 35 -5.58 10.36 1.15
C LEU A 35 -5.40 9.53 -0.10
N ILE A 36 -5.50 8.22 0.03
CA ILE A 36 -5.36 7.32 -1.11
C ILE A 36 -6.58 6.43 -1.16
N SER A 37 -7.24 6.39 -2.31
CA SER A 37 -8.43 5.57 -2.49
C SER A 37 -8.07 4.15 -2.88
N THR A 38 -9.03 3.24 -2.75
CA THR A 38 -8.84 1.87 -3.19
C THR A 38 -8.54 1.80 -4.68
N ILE A 39 -9.08 2.72 -5.46
CA ILE A 39 -8.80 2.77 -6.89
C ILE A 39 -7.33 3.11 -7.11
N ASP A 40 -6.84 4.11 -6.39
CA ASP A 40 -5.45 4.51 -6.51
C ASP A 40 -4.50 3.41 -6.08
N PHE A 41 -4.83 2.69 -5.02
CA PHE A 41 -4.01 1.57 -4.59
C PHE A 41 -3.92 0.51 -5.69
N ARG A 42 -5.06 0.19 -6.30
CA ARG A 42 -5.06 -0.81 -7.36
C ARG A 42 -4.23 -0.40 -8.55
N LYS A 43 -4.29 0.85 -8.92
CA LYS A 43 -3.50 1.38 -10.03
C LYS A 43 -2.00 1.29 -9.75
N ARG A 44 -1.63 1.21 -8.50
CA ARG A 44 -0.23 1.15 -8.11
C ARG A 44 0.20 -0.25 -7.67
N GLY A 45 -0.59 -1.25 -8.00
CA GLY A 45 -0.19 -2.64 -7.78
C GLY A 45 -0.61 -3.24 -6.46
N VAL A 46 -1.53 -2.60 -5.74
CA VAL A 46 -2.07 -3.17 -4.50
C VAL A 46 -3.41 -3.80 -4.85
N ILE A 47 -3.44 -5.11 -4.93
CA ILE A 47 -4.57 -5.83 -5.49
C ILE A 47 -5.78 -5.86 -4.59
N HIS A 48 -5.60 -6.07 -3.31
CA HIS A 48 -6.70 -6.08 -2.35
C HIS A 48 -6.40 -5.07 -1.27
N PRO A 49 -6.62 -3.79 -1.53
CA PRO A 49 -6.16 -2.76 -0.60
C PRO A 49 -6.64 -2.92 0.83
N SER A 50 -7.93 -3.20 1.03
CA SER A 50 -8.44 -3.31 2.39
C SER A 50 -7.81 -4.49 3.13
N GLY A 51 -7.58 -5.59 2.44
CA GLY A 51 -6.93 -6.73 3.05
C GLY A 51 -5.49 -6.46 3.42
N ARG A 52 -4.76 -5.81 2.52
CA ARG A 52 -3.36 -5.46 2.81
C ARG A 52 -3.28 -4.47 3.95
N ILE A 53 -4.15 -3.48 3.97
CA ILE A 53 -4.16 -2.48 5.02
C ILE A 53 -4.50 -3.12 6.37
N LYS A 54 -5.47 -4.02 6.39
CA LYS A 54 -5.82 -4.70 7.62
C LYS A 54 -4.62 -5.46 8.17
N GLU A 55 -3.91 -6.16 7.31
CA GLU A 55 -2.74 -6.92 7.73
C GLU A 55 -1.62 -6.01 8.25
N MET A 56 -1.40 -4.91 7.58
CA MET A 56 -0.38 -3.96 8.01
C MET A 56 -0.71 -3.38 9.39
N ASN A 57 -1.99 -3.07 9.60
CA ASN A 57 -2.41 -2.54 10.89
C ASN A 57 -2.29 -3.58 12.01
N GLU A 58 -2.65 -4.81 11.71
CA GLU A 58 -2.68 -5.86 12.73
C GLU A 58 -1.33 -6.50 12.99
N GLN A 59 -0.51 -6.58 11.97
CA GLN A 59 0.70 -7.38 12.07
C GLN A 59 1.98 -6.59 11.95
N GLN A 60 1.92 -5.41 11.42
CA GLN A 60 3.14 -4.66 11.11
C GLN A 60 3.24 -3.30 11.81
N GLY A 61 2.31 -3.00 12.68
CA GLY A 61 2.43 -1.79 13.50
C GLY A 61 2.01 -0.50 12.83
N TYR A 62 1.35 -0.59 11.68
CA TYR A 62 0.86 0.61 11.01
C TYR A 62 -0.50 1.01 11.59
N ASN A 63 -0.82 2.27 11.44
CA ASN A 63 -2.19 2.74 11.69
C ASN A 63 -2.63 3.48 10.43
N ILE A 64 -3.35 2.78 9.57
CA ILE A 64 -3.88 3.34 8.33
C ILE A 64 -5.40 3.29 8.46
N ALA A 65 -6.03 4.43 8.48
CA ALA A 65 -7.46 4.54 8.79
C ALA A 65 -8.29 4.88 7.57
N LYS A 66 -9.43 4.25 7.46
CA LYS A 66 -10.41 4.64 6.46
C LYS A 66 -11.10 5.90 6.97
N VAL A 67 -10.91 6.99 6.30
CA VAL A 67 -11.40 8.28 6.77
C VAL A 67 -12.55 8.83 5.92
N ASP A 68 -12.83 8.21 4.78
CA ASP A 68 -13.91 8.68 3.91
C ASP A 68 -14.39 7.53 3.03
N GLN A 69 -15.58 7.66 2.51
CA GLN A 69 -16.13 6.69 1.58
C GLN A 69 -17.14 7.42 0.71
N ARG A 70 -16.94 7.42 -0.57
CA ARG A 70 -17.80 8.19 -1.48
C ARG A 70 -17.76 7.64 -2.89
N THR A 71 -18.64 8.13 -3.74
CA THR A 71 -18.64 7.78 -5.15
C THR A 71 -17.54 8.54 -5.85
N VAL A 72 -16.79 7.84 -6.67
CA VAL A 72 -15.73 8.42 -7.50
C VAL A 72 -16.05 8.12 -8.95
N TYR A 73 -15.85 9.07 -9.83
CA TYR A 73 -16.11 8.88 -11.25
C TYR A 73 -14.77 8.66 -11.98
N ASP A 74 -14.75 7.67 -12.88
CA ASP A 74 -13.54 7.42 -13.64
C ASP A 74 -13.42 8.38 -14.81
N GLU A 75 -12.40 8.22 -15.61
CA GLU A 75 -12.12 9.12 -16.72
C GLU A 75 -13.22 9.15 -17.75
N GLN A 76 -14.00 8.09 -17.82
CA GLN A 76 -15.09 8.00 -18.77
C GLN A 76 -16.42 8.41 -18.17
N GLY A 77 -16.43 8.83 -16.90
CA GLY A 77 -17.64 9.30 -16.24
C GLY A 77 -18.46 8.21 -15.57
N PHE A 78 -17.96 6.99 -15.49
CA PHE A 78 -18.72 5.93 -14.82
C PHE A 78 -18.55 6.02 -13.32
N PRO A 79 -19.64 5.90 -12.57
CA PRO A 79 -19.56 6.02 -11.12
C PRO A 79 -19.04 4.73 -10.47
N HIS A 80 -18.22 4.91 -9.45
CA HIS A 80 -17.74 3.82 -8.61
C HIS A 80 -18.17 4.16 -7.19
N PRO A 81 -19.26 3.56 -6.71
CA PRO A 81 -19.81 3.92 -5.40
C PRO A 81 -19.00 3.31 -4.27
N ARG A 82 -19.07 3.96 -3.14
CA ARG A 82 -18.47 3.45 -1.89
C ARG A 82 -16.99 3.17 -2.00
N ILE A 83 -16.28 4.06 -2.65
CA ILE A 83 -14.84 3.96 -2.72
C ILE A 83 -14.25 4.49 -1.42
N ALA A 84 -13.48 3.65 -0.74
CA ALA A 84 -12.86 4.02 0.54
C ALA A 84 -11.60 4.82 0.31
N PHE A 85 -11.38 5.80 1.17
CA PHE A 85 -10.17 6.61 1.17
C PHE A 85 -9.46 6.42 2.50
N TYR A 86 -8.16 6.19 2.44
CA TYR A 86 -7.37 5.87 3.62
C TYR A 86 -6.27 6.89 3.84
N GLU A 87 -5.99 7.13 5.12
CA GLU A 87 -4.92 8.03 5.53
C GLU A 87 -3.95 7.28 6.42
N LEU A 88 -2.65 7.46 6.23
CA LEU A 88 -1.65 6.88 7.12
C LEU A 88 -1.50 7.78 8.34
N ILE A 89 -1.91 7.28 9.49
CA ILE A 89 -1.84 8.01 10.74
C ILE A 89 -0.48 7.81 11.39
N GLU A 90 0.00 6.57 11.34
CA GLU A 90 1.26 6.27 12.04
C GLU A 90 1.96 5.08 11.40
N ARG A 91 3.27 5.18 11.29
CA ARG A 91 4.11 4.06 10.85
C ARG A 91 4.63 3.32 12.06
N PRO A 92 5.05 2.07 11.86
CA PRO A 92 5.61 1.32 12.97
C PRO A 92 6.88 1.98 13.50
N LYS A 93 7.02 1.95 14.80
CA LYS A 93 8.16 2.59 15.43
C LYS A 93 9.34 1.67 15.61
N SER A 94 9.10 0.41 15.52
CA SER A 94 10.16 -0.53 15.77
C SER A 94 11.34 -0.31 14.89
N ASN A 95 11.11 0.13 13.69
CA ASN A 95 12.19 0.37 12.80
C ASN A 95 13.11 1.39 13.30
N GLU A 96 12.58 2.48 13.69
CA GLU A 96 13.39 3.52 14.14
C GLU A 96 14.05 3.14 15.40
N THR A 97 13.40 2.42 16.19
CA THR A 97 13.97 2.03 17.42
C THR A 97 15.19 1.23 17.23
N ASN A 98 15.15 0.34 16.33
CA ASN A 98 16.25 -0.44 16.08
C ASN A 98 17.35 0.33 15.67
N ALA A 99 17.07 1.16 14.87
CA ALA A 99 18.09 1.91 14.37
C ALA A 99 18.75 2.58 15.46
N ALA A 100 18.01 2.90 16.27
CA ALA A 100 18.55 3.61 17.28
C ALA A 100 19.35 2.83 18.15
N GLU A 101 19.26 2.17 18.01
CA GLU A 101 19.74 1.97 18.66
C GLU A 101 20.61 1.83 18.54
N GLY A 102 20.50 1.52 18.23
CA GLY A 102 21.10 1.61 18.23
C GLY A 102 21.62 2.31 18.43
N GLN A 103 21.56 2.56 18.59
CA GLN A 103 21.80 3.31 18.86
C GLN A 103 22.05 3.55 19.37
#